data_7bce1fdc244ecb759751419aeb29bff9
#
_entry.id   7bce1fdc244ecb759751419aeb29bff9
#
_cell.length_a   1.000
_cell.length_b   1.000
_cell.length_c   1.000
_cell.angle_alpha   90.00
_cell.angle_beta   90.00
_cell.angle_gamma   90.00
#
_symmetry.space_group_name_H-M   'P 1'
#
loop_
_entity.id
_entity.type
_entity.pdbx_description
1 polymer ?
#
loop_
_entity_poly.entity_id
_entity_poly.type
_entity_poly.pdbx_seq_one_letter_code
_entity_poly.pdbx_strand_id
1 'polypeptide(L)'
;LKTAWRSQITGAGLGQRLARTIRSEQYPKGRPSLNAAALVWSKAPDIVSAHDTGPLIRSSNGFWLTIPTAAAGKSRRGGRISPVEWERRTGLRLRFVYRRSGPSLLVAEGRLNKGGRAVASRSKTGRGLTTVPIFLLVPQVKLPKRLDLDRDTAQVHDAMPGLIVANWVEGRR
;
A
#
# COMPACT_ATOMS: atom_id res chain seq x y z
N LEU A 1 -22.48 0.91 8.05
CA LEU A 1 -21.07 0.63 8.23
C LEU A 1 -20.34 0.35 6.91
N LYS A 2 -20.73 -0.66 6.11
CA LYS A 2 -20.09 -0.99 4.82
C LYS A 2 -19.98 0.21 3.87
N THR A 3 -21.03 1.00 3.73
CA THR A 3 -21.06 2.19 2.89
C THR A 3 -20.14 3.27 3.43
N ALA A 4 -20.11 3.51 4.74
CA ALA A 4 -19.25 4.46 5.39
C ALA A 4 -17.77 4.12 5.16
N TRP A 5 -17.36 2.87 5.40
CA TRP A 5 -15.99 2.42 5.15
C TRP A 5 -15.57 2.57 3.68
N ARG A 6 -16.48 2.25 2.74
CA ARG A 6 -16.21 2.46 1.31
C ARG A 6 -16.04 3.93 0.95
N SER A 7 -16.87 4.80 1.51
CA SER A 7 -16.76 6.25 1.33
C SER A 7 -15.46 6.81 1.89
N GLN A 8 -15.03 6.38 3.07
CA GLN A 8 -13.72 6.76 3.60
C GLN A 8 -12.57 6.34 2.67
N ILE A 9 -12.58 5.09 2.18
CA ILE A 9 -11.53 4.58 1.29
C ILE A 9 -11.46 5.39 -0.01
N THR A 10 -12.61 5.71 -0.61
CA THR A 10 -12.64 6.52 -1.83
C THR A 10 -12.28 7.98 -1.57
N GLY A 11 -12.77 8.58 -0.48
CA GLY A 11 -12.44 9.94 -0.06
C GLY A 11 -10.96 10.12 0.28
N ALA A 12 -10.33 9.10 0.85
CA ALA A 12 -8.88 9.06 1.10
C ALA A 12 -8.01 8.89 -0.17
N GLY A 13 -8.62 8.80 -1.36
CA GLY A 13 -7.92 8.61 -2.63
C GLY A 13 -7.31 7.21 -2.82
N LEU A 14 -7.73 6.20 -2.04
CA LEU A 14 -7.22 4.83 -2.14
C LEU A 14 -7.87 4.03 -3.27
N GLY A 15 -8.87 4.60 -3.92
CA GLY A 15 -9.47 4.11 -5.15
C GLY A 15 -10.61 3.09 -4.96
N GLN A 16 -11.47 3.02 -5.97
CA GLN A 16 -12.67 2.17 -6.00
C GLN A 16 -12.35 0.67 -5.89
N ARG A 17 -11.19 0.25 -6.39
CA ARG A 17 -10.78 -1.16 -6.33
C ARG A 17 -10.63 -1.63 -4.89
N LEU A 18 -10.00 -0.82 -4.03
CA LEU A 18 -9.86 -1.12 -2.61
C LEU A 18 -11.20 -1.02 -1.89
N ALA A 19 -12.02 0.00 -2.18
CA ALA A 19 -13.36 0.12 -1.60
C ALA A 19 -14.25 -1.11 -1.87
N ARG A 20 -14.14 -1.72 -3.06
CA ARG A 20 -14.87 -2.95 -3.42
C ARG A 20 -14.43 -4.19 -2.65
N THR A 21 -13.30 -4.16 -1.95
CA THR A 21 -12.88 -5.27 -1.07
C THR A 21 -13.70 -5.35 0.20
N ILE A 22 -14.35 -4.24 0.62
CA ILE A 22 -15.23 -4.23 1.79
C ILE A 22 -16.51 -4.99 1.47
N ARG A 23 -16.76 -6.02 2.26
CA ARG A 23 -17.93 -6.93 2.16
C ARG A 23 -18.76 -6.86 3.42
N SER A 24 -20.01 -7.30 3.31
CA SER A 24 -20.90 -7.47 4.46
C SER A 24 -21.79 -8.68 4.25
N GLU A 25 -22.11 -9.35 5.32
CA GLU A 25 -23.15 -10.38 5.38
C GLU A 25 -24.04 -10.14 6.59
N GLN A 26 -25.27 -10.63 6.51
CA GLN A 26 -26.21 -10.62 7.61
C GLN A 26 -26.72 -12.04 7.86
N TYR A 27 -27.03 -12.35 9.09
CA TYR A 27 -27.51 -13.65 9.54
C TYR A 27 -28.73 -13.46 10.44
N PRO A 28 -29.76 -14.34 10.32
CA PRO A 28 -29.95 -15.31 9.25
C PRO A 28 -30.21 -14.63 7.89
N LYS A 29 -29.84 -15.31 6.80
CA LYS A 29 -30.08 -14.78 5.45
C LYS A 29 -31.59 -14.86 5.10
N GLY A 30 -32.13 -13.75 4.56
CA GLY A 30 -33.46 -13.72 3.95
C GLY A 30 -34.64 -13.82 4.89
N ARG A 31 -34.47 -13.73 6.21
CA ARG A 31 -35.57 -13.72 7.17
C ARG A 31 -35.30 -12.78 8.36
N PRO A 32 -36.33 -12.13 8.90
CA PRO A 32 -36.20 -11.39 10.16
C PRO A 32 -35.86 -12.31 11.32
N SER A 33 -35.08 -11.83 12.28
CA SER A 33 -34.70 -12.58 13.48
C SER A 33 -34.36 -11.63 14.62
N LEU A 34 -34.76 -11.98 15.83
CA LEU A 34 -34.36 -11.29 17.04
C LEU A 34 -32.87 -11.52 17.38
N ASN A 35 -32.30 -12.62 16.88
CA ASN A 35 -30.91 -12.97 17.02
C ASN A 35 -30.15 -12.63 15.72
N ALA A 36 -30.47 -11.48 15.09
CA ALA A 36 -29.80 -11.05 13.89
C ALA A 36 -28.36 -10.62 14.19
N ALA A 37 -27.44 -10.99 13.30
CA ALA A 37 -26.05 -10.57 13.32
C ALA A 37 -25.65 -10.04 11.96
N ALA A 38 -24.75 -9.03 11.94
CA ALA A 38 -24.16 -8.51 10.74
C ALA A 38 -22.62 -8.50 10.84
N LEU A 39 -21.98 -8.91 9.77
CA LEU A 39 -20.52 -8.91 9.66
C LEU A 39 -20.10 -7.98 8.52
N VAL A 40 -19.10 -7.15 8.79
CA VAL A 40 -18.44 -6.31 7.77
C VAL A 40 -16.95 -6.59 7.82
N TRP A 41 -16.35 -6.90 6.66
CA TRP A 41 -14.92 -7.24 6.57
C TRP A 41 -14.31 -6.79 5.26
N SER A 42 -12.97 -6.83 5.18
CA SER A 42 -12.21 -6.58 3.96
C SER A 42 -11.63 -7.88 3.38
N LYS A 43 -11.64 -8.02 2.05
CA LYS A 43 -10.85 -9.05 1.34
C LYS A 43 -9.36 -8.69 1.21
N ALA A 44 -8.95 -7.48 1.62
CA ALA A 44 -7.58 -7.01 1.66
C ALA A 44 -7.29 -6.38 3.03
N PRO A 45 -7.38 -7.16 4.15
CA PRO A 45 -7.31 -6.62 5.50
C PRO A 45 -5.99 -5.91 5.76
N ASP A 46 -4.85 -6.45 5.31
CA ASP A 46 -3.52 -5.86 5.55
C ASP A 46 -3.39 -4.46 4.94
N ILE A 47 -3.93 -4.26 3.73
CA ILE A 47 -3.86 -2.95 3.07
C ILE A 47 -4.77 -1.94 3.79
N VAL A 48 -5.99 -2.34 4.13
CA VAL A 48 -6.95 -1.48 4.81
C VAL A 48 -6.43 -1.12 6.20
N SER A 49 -5.99 -2.11 7.00
CA SER A 49 -5.41 -1.90 8.32
C SER A 49 -4.17 -1.01 8.27
N ALA A 50 -3.30 -1.17 7.27
CA ALA A 50 -2.12 -0.31 7.13
C ALA A 50 -2.48 1.17 6.93
N HIS A 51 -3.59 1.49 6.26
CA HIS A 51 -4.07 2.86 6.12
C HIS A 51 -4.87 3.36 7.32
N ASP A 52 -5.42 2.47 8.10
CA ASP A 52 -6.17 2.79 9.31
C ASP A 52 -5.26 3.04 10.51
N THR A 53 -4.26 2.19 10.72
CA THR A 53 -3.33 2.29 11.85
C THR A 53 -2.11 3.16 11.56
N GLY A 54 -1.69 3.31 10.30
CA GLY A 54 -0.49 4.05 9.91
C GLY A 54 0.81 3.47 10.47
N PRO A 55 1.09 2.17 10.27
CA PRO A 55 2.19 1.49 10.93
C PRO A 55 3.56 2.03 10.51
N LEU A 56 4.52 1.87 11.39
CA LEU A 56 5.92 2.07 11.11
C LEU A 56 6.51 0.81 10.48
N ILE A 57 6.85 0.87 9.19
CA ILE A 57 7.47 -0.24 8.47
C ILE A 57 8.98 -0.17 8.64
N ARG A 58 9.57 -1.25 9.14
CA ARG A 58 11.01 -1.46 9.25
C ARG A 58 11.44 -2.64 8.40
N SER A 59 12.71 -2.67 8.03
CA SER A 59 13.28 -3.86 7.39
C SER A 59 13.36 -5.01 8.41
N SER A 60 12.84 -6.19 8.05
CA SER A 60 12.92 -7.39 8.88
C SER A 60 14.29 -8.08 8.82
N ASN A 61 14.99 -7.94 7.69
CA ASN A 61 16.20 -8.69 7.37
C ASN A 61 17.45 -7.81 7.19
N GLY A 62 17.39 -6.55 7.61
CA GLY A 62 18.52 -5.66 7.39
C GLY A 62 18.30 -4.26 7.92
N PHE A 63 19.33 -3.44 7.81
CA PHE A 63 19.33 -2.07 8.31
C PHE A 63 18.50 -1.10 7.45
N TRP A 64 18.14 -1.49 6.20
CA TRP A 64 17.57 -0.58 5.23
C TRP A 64 16.41 -1.19 4.44
N LEU A 65 15.38 -0.39 4.23
CA LEU A 65 14.35 -0.65 3.22
C LEU A 65 14.86 -0.12 1.88
N THR A 66 14.88 -0.96 0.86
CA THR A 66 15.28 -0.59 -0.50
C THR A 66 14.07 -0.17 -1.31
N ILE A 67 14.02 1.09 -1.71
CA ILE A 67 12.94 1.65 -2.52
C ILE A 67 13.47 1.88 -3.93
N PRO A 68 12.98 1.14 -4.96
CA PRO A 68 13.43 1.33 -6.32
C PRO A 68 13.00 2.70 -6.87
N THR A 69 13.93 3.38 -7.53
CA THR A 69 13.63 4.61 -8.31
C THR A 69 13.02 4.26 -9.67
N ALA A 70 12.58 5.26 -10.41
CA ALA A 70 12.13 5.07 -11.79
C ALA A 70 13.21 4.42 -12.68
N ALA A 71 14.50 4.73 -12.41
CA ALA A 71 15.64 4.20 -13.15
C ALA A 71 15.86 2.68 -12.95
N ALA A 72 15.40 2.11 -11.83
CA ALA A 72 15.45 0.68 -11.59
C ALA A 72 14.49 -0.11 -12.48
N GLY A 73 13.36 0.49 -12.84
CA GLY A 73 12.26 -0.19 -13.55
C GLY A 73 11.50 -1.17 -12.66
N LYS A 74 10.76 -2.09 -13.28
CA LYS A 74 9.95 -3.11 -12.59
C LYS A 74 10.59 -4.49 -12.70
N SER A 75 10.28 -5.38 -11.77
CA SER A 75 10.59 -6.81 -11.87
C SER A 75 9.92 -7.44 -13.10
N ARG A 76 10.42 -8.59 -13.57
CA ARG A 76 9.80 -9.38 -14.67
C ARG A 76 8.34 -9.72 -14.38
N ARG A 77 7.96 -9.91 -13.12
CA ARG A 77 6.59 -10.20 -12.69
C ARG A 77 5.74 -8.94 -12.48
N GLY A 78 6.22 -7.74 -12.89
CA GLY A 78 5.51 -6.48 -12.77
C GLY A 78 5.55 -5.81 -11.39
N GLY A 79 6.11 -6.49 -10.36
CA GLY A 79 6.26 -5.99 -9.00
C GLY A 79 7.50 -5.15 -8.76
N ARG A 80 7.84 -4.95 -7.48
CA ARG A 80 9.09 -4.29 -7.06
C ARG A 80 10.29 -5.16 -7.43
N ILE A 81 11.32 -4.53 -7.95
CA ILE A 81 12.59 -5.19 -8.23
C ILE A 81 13.50 -5.09 -7.00
N SER A 82 14.19 -6.18 -6.65
CA SER A 82 15.22 -6.19 -5.61
C SER A 82 16.59 -5.76 -6.17
N PRO A 83 17.54 -5.30 -5.32
CA PRO A 83 18.89 -4.97 -5.75
C PRO A 83 19.59 -6.14 -6.46
N VAL A 84 19.51 -7.33 -5.90
CA VAL A 84 20.11 -8.54 -6.47
C VAL A 84 19.51 -8.90 -7.84
N GLU A 85 18.18 -8.82 -7.98
CA GLU A 85 17.52 -9.05 -9.26
C GLU A 85 17.93 -7.99 -10.30
N TRP A 86 18.07 -6.74 -9.85
CA TRP A 86 18.47 -5.64 -10.72
C TRP A 86 19.89 -5.82 -11.26
N GLU A 87 20.88 -6.13 -10.40
CA GLU A 87 22.25 -6.40 -10.81
C GLU A 87 22.33 -7.57 -11.79
N ARG A 88 21.64 -8.68 -11.46
CA ARG A 88 21.59 -9.87 -12.33
C ARG A 88 21.00 -9.55 -13.71
N ARG A 89 19.98 -8.68 -13.76
CA ARG A 89 19.31 -8.33 -15.01
C ARG A 89 20.12 -7.37 -15.88
N THR A 90 20.81 -6.42 -15.25
CA THR A 90 21.51 -5.33 -15.97
C THR A 90 23.00 -5.62 -16.20
N GLY A 91 23.57 -6.53 -15.43
CA GLY A 91 25.01 -6.77 -15.39
C GLY A 91 25.81 -5.64 -14.74
N LEU A 92 25.16 -4.59 -14.23
CA LEU A 92 25.79 -3.47 -13.58
C LEU A 92 25.90 -3.73 -12.07
N ARG A 93 27.00 -3.29 -11.47
CA ARG A 93 27.23 -3.36 -10.01
C ARG A 93 26.64 -2.15 -9.32
N LEU A 94 25.96 -2.38 -8.19
CA LEU A 94 25.46 -1.34 -7.32
C LEU A 94 26.55 -0.92 -6.33
N ARG A 95 26.71 0.38 -6.15
CA ARG A 95 27.61 0.98 -5.18
C ARG A 95 26.79 1.72 -4.13
N PHE A 96 27.11 1.51 -2.86
CA PHE A 96 26.52 2.23 -1.74
C PHE A 96 27.08 3.65 -1.63
N VAL A 97 26.21 4.63 -1.52
CA VAL A 97 26.55 6.03 -1.27
C VAL A 97 25.81 6.48 -0.02
N TYR A 98 26.58 6.69 1.04
CA TYR A 98 26.04 7.26 2.27
C TYR A 98 25.72 8.74 2.07
N ARG A 99 24.58 9.19 2.57
CA ARG A 99 24.19 10.61 2.60
C ARG A 99 23.90 11.03 4.03
N ARG A 100 24.56 12.09 4.46
CA ARG A 100 24.38 12.68 5.80
C ARG A 100 22.99 13.30 5.97
N SER A 101 22.46 13.87 4.89
CA SER A 101 21.14 14.47 4.83
C SER A 101 20.29 13.72 3.81
N GLY A 102 19.22 13.05 4.27
CA GLY A 102 18.29 12.29 3.44
C GLY A 102 18.66 10.80 3.29
N PRO A 103 17.90 10.06 2.46
CA PRO A 103 18.11 8.62 2.28
C PRO A 103 19.45 8.32 1.61
N SER A 104 20.17 7.31 2.10
CA SER A 104 21.34 6.77 1.41
C SER A 104 20.94 6.13 0.09
N LEU A 105 21.88 5.89 -0.81
CA LEU A 105 21.61 5.46 -2.17
C LEU A 105 22.37 4.19 -2.51
N LEU A 106 21.74 3.34 -3.34
CA LEU A 106 22.46 2.42 -4.21
C LEU A 106 22.49 3.00 -5.61
N VAL A 107 23.68 3.27 -6.10
CA VAL A 107 23.90 3.88 -7.42
C VAL A 107 24.62 2.91 -8.34
N ALA A 108 24.45 3.07 -9.63
CA ALA A 108 25.21 2.35 -10.64
C ALA A 108 25.77 3.31 -11.68
N GLU A 109 26.91 2.96 -12.25
CA GLU A 109 27.48 3.66 -13.37
C GLU A 109 26.88 3.13 -14.68
N GLY A 110 26.17 3.98 -15.37
CA GLY A 110 25.45 3.62 -16.58
C GLY A 110 24.95 4.84 -17.33
N ARG A 111 24.03 4.64 -18.23
CA ARG A 111 23.32 5.71 -18.90
C ARG A 111 21.80 5.53 -18.74
N LEU A 112 21.06 6.61 -18.83
CA LEU A 112 19.60 6.53 -18.93
C LEU A 112 19.20 6.31 -20.39
N ASN A 113 18.34 5.33 -20.64
CA ASN A 113 17.71 5.17 -21.93
C ASN A 113 16.56 6.19 -22.12
N LYS A 114 15.94 6.23 -23.31
CA LYS A 114 14.81 7.13 -23.61
C LYS A 114 13.63 6.98 -22.64
N GLY A 115 13.47 5.82 -22.03
CA GLY A 115 12.44 5.54 -21.01
C GLY A 115 12.88 5.82 -19.57
N GLY A 116 14.01 6.54 -19.34
CA GLY A 116 14.50 6.90 -18.01
C GLY A 116 15.06 5.73 -17.20
N ARG A 117 15.30 4.56 -17.81
CA ARG A 117 15.86 3.39 -17.11
C ARG A 117 17.38 3.35 -17.25
N ALA A 118 18.04 2.94 -16.17
CA ALA A 118 19.47 2.74 -16.19
C ALA A 118 19.85 1.49 -16.98
N VAL A 119 20.77 1.65 -17.92
CA VAL A 119 21.31 0.59 -18.77
C VAL A 119 22.85 0.72 -18.88
N ALA A 120 23.52 -0.38 -19.17
CA ALA A 120 24.95 -0.37 -19.43
C ALA A 120 25.29 0.57 -20.60
N SER A 121 26.41 1.29 -20.48
CA SER A 121 26.94 2.06 -21.61
C SER A 121 27.55 1.11 -22.63
N ARG A 122 27.25 1.34 -23.89
CA ARG A 122 27.87 0.63 -25.03
C ARG A 122 29.13 1.30 -25.52
N SER A 123 29.47 2.48 -24.98
CA SER A 123 30.64 3.25 -25.38
C SER A 123 31.91 2.69 -24.73
N LYS A 124 32.89 2.33 -25.54
CA LYS A 124 34.23 1.93 -25.08
C LYS A 124 35.00 3.07 -24.43
N THR A 125 34.65 4.31 -24.73
CA THR A 125 35.31 5.53 -24.23
C THR A 125 34.61 6.14 -23.02
N GLY A 126 33.58 5.48 -22.44
CA GLY A 126 32.83 5.98 -21.30
C GLY A 126 31.92 7.17 -21.61
N ARG A 127 31.72 7.54 -22.88
CA ARG A 127 30.88 8.67 -23.27
C ARG A 127 29.42 8.42 -22.83
N GLY A 128 28.84 9.37 -22.08
CA GLY A 128 27.48 9.26 -21.56
C GLY A 128 27.34 8.39 -20.33
N LEU A 129 28.44 7.94 -19.70
CA LEU A 129 28.41 7.34 -18.39
C LEU A 129 28.05 8.41 -17.34
N THR A 130 27.08 8.08 -16.50
CA THR A 130 26.67 8.91 -15.38
C THR A 130 26.36 8.02 -14.18
N THR A 131 26.49 8.56 -12.99
CA THR A 131 26.08 7.89 -11.76
C THR A 131 24.57 8.02 -11.59
N VAL A 132 23.87 6.91 -11.73
CA VAL A 132 22.40 6.88 -11.65
C VAL A 132 21.96 6.30 -10.32
N PRO A 133 21.12 6.99 -9.54
CA PRO A 133 20.53 6.43 -8.32
C PRO A 133 19.44 5.39 -8.69
N ILE A 134 19.69 4.14 -8.28
CA ILE A 134 18.82 3.00 -8.60
C ILE A 134 17.86 2.69 -7.46
N PHE A 135 18.36 2.73 -6.21
CA PHE A 135 17.54 2.53 -5.02
C PHE A 135 17.80 3.62 -4.00
N LEU A 136 16.73 4.00 -3.30
CA LEU A 136 16.80 4.76 -2.07
C LEU A 136 16.85 3.77 -0.89
N LEU A 137 17.68 4.07 0.09
CA LEU A 137 17.84 3.27 1.30
C LEU A 137 17.34 4.07 2.49
N VAL A 138 16.27 3.59 3.12
CA VAL A 138 15.69 4.23 4.31
C VAL A 138 15.60 3.23 5.46
N PRO A 139 15.89 3.63 6.71
CA PRO A 139 15.86 2.70 7.85
C PRO A 139 14.43 2.27 8.19
N GLN A 140 13.48 3.16 7.99
CA GLN A 140 12.07 2.94 8.27
C GLN A 140 11.19 3.90 7.46
N VAL A 141 9.93 3.50 7.24
CA VAL A 141 8.91 4.33 6.60
C VAL A 141 7.66 4.30 7.46
N LYS A 142 7.17 5.46 7.88
CA LYS A 142 5.88 5.60 8.53
C LYS A 142 4.82 5.81 7.45
N LEU A 143 3.83 4.91 7.39
CA LEU A 143 2.66 5.13 6.54
C LEU A 143 1.73 6.18 7.18
N PRO A 144 1.17 7.10 6.41
CA PRO A 144 0.17 8.02 6.94
C PRO A 144 -1.13 7.25 7.25
N LYS A 145 -1.71 7.48 8.45
CA LYS A 145 -3.09 7.09 8.75
C LYS A 145 -4.02 7.91 7.85
N ARG A 146 -4.81 7.24 7.02
CA ARG A 146 -5.75 7.85 6.07
C ARG A 146 -7.19 7.45 6.33
N LEU A 147 -7.41 6.42 7.12
CA LEU A 147 -8.72 5.89 7.48
C LEU A 147 -8.92 6.00 8.99
N ASP A 148 -10.16 5.96 9.40
CA ASP A 148 -10.59 5.90 10.80
C ASP A 148 -11.86 5.03 10.87
N LEU A 149 -11.63 3.72 10.74
CA LEU A 149 -12.72 2.74 10.65
C LEU A 149 -13.39 2.53 12.00
N ASP A 150 -12.64 2.71 13.09
CA ASP A 150 -13.17 2.61 14.45
C ASP A 150 -14.20 3.68 14.74
N ARG A 151 -13.99 4.92 14.27
CA ARG A 151 -14.97 5.99 14.39
C ARG A 151 -16.31 5.64 13.74
N ASP A 152 -16.28 5.15 12.50
CA ASP A 152 -17.50 4.77 11.79
C ASP A 152 -18.17 3.56 12.45
N THR A 153 -17.40 2.65 13.04
CA THR A 153 -17.88 1.51 13.77
C THR A 153 -18.60 1.95 15.05
N ALA A 154 -18.00 2.86 15.82
CA ALA A 154 -18.60 3.44 17.01
C ALA A 154 -19.91 4.16 16.70
N GLN A 155 -19.94 5.00 15.67
CA GLN A 155 -21.15 5.71 15.24
C GLN A 155 -22.29 4.76 14.90
N VAL A 156 -22.00 3.67 14.19
CA VAL A 156 -23.03 2.67 13.85
C VAL A 156 -23.48 1.91 15.09
N HIS A 157 -22.57 1.58 16.00
CA HIS A 157 -22.89 0.91 17.26
C HIS A 157 -23.84 1.78 18.11
N ASP A 158 -23.53 3.07 18.26
CA ASP A 158 -24.33 4.00 19.04
C ASP A 158 -25.73 4.24 18.44
N ALA A 159 -25.85 4.20 17.11
CA ALA A 159 -27.12 4.33 16.41
C ALA A 159 -27.98 3.04 16.44
N MET A 160 -27.39 1.89 16.79
CA MET A 160 -28.01 0.58 16.67
C MET A 160 -29.30 0.45 17.51
N PRO A 161 -29.39 0.91 18.77
CA PRO A 161 -30.61 0.82 19.57
C PRO A 161 -31.80 1.53 18.90
N GLY A 162 -31.56 2.74 18.36
CA GLY A 162 -32.60 3.50 17.65
C GLY A 162 -33.07 2.80 16.37
N LEU A 163 -32.13 2.21 15.60
CA LEU A 163 -32.46 1.45 14.41
C LEU A 163 -33.27 0.18 14.73
N ILE A 164 -32.98 -0.51 15.83
CA ILE A 164 -33.74 -1.69 16.27
C ILE A 164 -35.17 -1.28 16.59
N VAL A 165 -35.34 -0.22 17.39
CA VAL A 165 -36.68 0.27 17.78
C VAL A 165 -37.50 0.69 16.56
N ALA A 166 -36.90 1.48 15.63
CA ALA A 166 -37.58 1.91 14.41
C ALA A 166 -38.08 0.73 13.58
N ASN A 167 -37.22 -0.28 13.34
CA ASN A 167 -37.60 -1.45 12.55
C ASN A 167 -38.57 -2.39 13.31
N TRP A 168 -38.60 -2.36 14.62
CA TRP A 168 -39.53 -3.14 15.43
C TRP A 168 -40.97 -2.63 15.30
N VAL A 169 -41.15 -1.33 15.22
CA VAL A 169 -42.46 -0.70 15.09
C VAL A 169 -43.06 -0.92 13.70
N GLU A 170 -42.24 -0.87 12.64
CA GLU A 170 -42.68 -1.09 11.26
C GLU A 170 -42.98 -2.55 10.92
N GLY A 171 -42.41 -3.52 11.62
CA GLY A 171 -42.62 -4.96 11.40
C GLY A 171 -43.95 -5.51 11.95
N ARG A 172 -44.84 -4.67 12.45
CA ARG A 172 -46.17 -5.03 13.00
C ARG A 172 -47.34 -4.85 12.02
N ARG A 173 -47.09 -4.93 10.73
CA ARG A 173 -48.17 -5.00 9.75
C ARG A 173 -48.30 -6.40 9.15
#